data_b223358400761ff40027e969d92244e4
#
_entry.id   b223358400761ff40027e969d92244e4
#
_cell.length_a   1.000
_cell.length_b   1.000
_cell.length_c   1.000
_cell.angle_alpha   90.00
_cell.angle_beta   90.00
_cell.angle_gamma   90.00
#
_symmetry.space_group_name_H-M   'P 1'
#
loop_
_entity.id
_entity.type
_entity.pdbx_description
1 polymer ?
#
loop_
_entity_poly.entity_id
_entity_poly.type
_entity_poly.pdbx_seq_one_letter_code
_entity_poly.pdbx_strand_id
1 'polypeptide(L)'
;HFSHTDYGFTDHPAVCRDMQRRYLDIALDAALASRDAPEDARFRWTAETTIAVDDWWQAAGPDRRQQFLAAVQAGQIEVTALPLNNTPFLGREQWHTMTHWLPDTLWDELRPQTAVQNDVNGFPRAGAMALLDRGVHYLFSGINSDSGGPPFARPAAFWWKMPDGRRLFVWLSLTYGEGFFFFETTEWRRVPLPLAADGRYRPPRAGDILGSDEASLRRAHQTCLQRLVQLEQGGYRLPVLALSMTNMWRYDNDPPFPPLADFVAAWNQLGLQPALRLVTVSQAMRDLEQVAGSAAPEYAGEWTDWWANGTASAPREVSASR
;
A
#
# COMPACT_ATOMS: atom_id res chain seq x y z
N HIS A 1 5.46 -0.99 -3.01
CA HIS A 1 4.62 -1.37 -4.14
C HIS A 1 3.58 -2.39 -3.72
N PHE A 2 2.34 -2.24 -4.16
CA PHE A 2 1.21 -3.09 -3.82
C PHE A 2 0.17 -3.06 -4.95
N SER A 3 -0.88 -3.87 -4.82
CA SER A 3 -2.08 -3.80 -5.65
C SER A 3 -3.24 -3.41 -4.75
N HIS A 4 -3.87 -2.25 -4.99
CA HIS A 4 -5.03 -1.84 -4.20
C HIS A 4 -6.17 -2.83 -4.38
N THR A 5 -6.82 -3.17 -3.27
CA THR A 5 -7.78 -4.27 -3.22
C THR A 5 -9.19 -3.76 -2.95
N ASP A 6 -10.02 -3.80 -3.99
CA ASP A 6 -11.46 -3.60 -3.90
C ASP A 6 -12.23 -4.86 -4.28
N TYR A 7 -13.22 -5.20 -3.48
CA TYR A 7 -14.13 -6.29 -3.82
C TYR A 7 -15.50 -5.73 -4.21
N GLY A 8 -15.65 -5.48 -5.53
CA GLY A 8 -16.91 -5.07 -6.13
C GLY A 8 -16.98 -3.64 -6.68
N PHE A 9 -15.86 -2.87 -6.65
CA PHE A 9 -15.81 -1.52 -7.24
C PHE A 9 -15.45 -1.57 -8.73
N THR A 10 -14.35 -2.21 -9.08
CA THR A 10 -13.86 -2.26 -10.47
C THR A 10 -14.53 -3.36 -11.30
N ASP A 11 -15.08 -4.40 -10.64
CA ASP A 11 -15.78 -5.51 -11.26
C ASP A 11 -16.65 -6.25 -10.22
N HIS A 12 -17.32 -7.32 -10.66
CA HIS A 12 -18.07 -8.19 -9.74
C HIS A 12 -17.14 -8.78 -8.66
N PRO A 13 -17.57 -8.90 -7.38
CA PRO A 13 -16.72 -9.34 -6.27
C PRO A 13 -15.95 -10.64 -6.52
N ALA A 14 -16.58 -11.63 -7.18
CA ALA A 14 -15.91 -12.88 -7.50
C ALA A 14 -14.78 -12.70 -8.53
N VAL A 15 -14.93 -11.75 -9.48
CA VAL A 15 -13.90 -11.41 -10.47
C VAL A 15 -12.74 -10.70 -9.77
N CYS A 16 -13.03 -9.72 -8.89
CA CYS A 16 -12.01 -9.04 -8.11
C CYS A 16 -11.20 -10.00 -7.24
N ARG A 17 -11.85 -10.97 -6.57
CA ARG A 17 -11.18 -12.03 -5.81
C ARG A 17 -10.25 -12.87 -6.68
N ASP A 18 -10.70 -13.30 -7.86
CA ASP A 18 -9.86 -14.06 -8.78
C ASP A 18 -8.66 -13.25 -9.29
N MET A 19 -8.86 -11.96 -9.57
CA MET A 19 -7.76 -11.05 -9.94
C MET A 19 -6.73 -10.96 -8.83
N GLN A 20 -7.12 -10.66 -7.60
CA GLN A 20 -6.21 -10.54 -6.46
C GLN A 20 -5.43 -11.84 -6.20
N ARG A 21 -6.09 -13.00 -6.32
CA ARG A 21 -5.42 -14.30 -6.23
C ARG A 21 -4.33 -14.47 -7.28
N ARG A 22 -4.59 -14.10 -8.55
CA ARG A 22 -3.61 -14.16 -9.64
C ARG A 22 -2.47 -13.16 -9.43
N TYR A 23 -2.72 -12.02 -8.78
CA TYR A 23 -1.69 -11.02 -8.49
C TYR A 23 -0.65 -11.53 -7.49
N LEU A 24 -1.04 -12.39 -6.54
CA LEU A 24 -0.08 -13.08 -5.69
C LEU A 24 0.85 -14.00 -6.50
N ASP A 25 0.34 -14.71 -7.49
CA ASP A 25 1.19 -15.52 -8.37
C ASP A 25 2.15 -14.66 -9.19
N ILE A 26 1.67 -13.57 -9.77
CA ILE A 26 2.52 -12.62 -10.53
C ILE A 26 3.61 -12.03 -9.63
N ALA A 27 3.25 -11.59 -8.42
CA ALA A 27 4.20 -11.04 -7.46
C ALA A 27 5.24 -12.08 -7.01
N LEU A 28 4.80 -13.31 -6.74
CA LEU A 28 5.69 -14.40 -6.37
C LEU A 28 6.66 -14.74 -7.51
N ASP A 29 6.17 -14.86 -8.75
CA ASP A 29 7.02 -15.15 -9.90
C ASP A 29 8.07 -14.04 -10.12
N ALA A 30 7.68 -12.77 -9.98
CA ALA A 30 8.60 -11.64 -10.07
C ALA A 30 9.65 -11.64 -8.94
N ALA A 31 9.23 -11.97 -7.71
CA ALA A 31 10.15 -12.10 -6.59
C ALA A 31 11.17 -13.21 -6.81
N LEU A 32 10.71 -14.38 -7.27
CA LEU A 32 11.58 -15.52 -7.58
C LEU A 32 12.54 -15.22 -8.74
N ALA A 33 12.07 -14.55 -9.78
CA ALA A 33 12.89 -14.18 -10.93
C ALA A 33 14.01 -13.19 -10.55
N SER A 34 13.80 -12.33 -9.56
CA SER A 34 14.75 -11.31 -9.12
C SER A 34 15.53 -11.66 -7.85
N ARG A 35 15.36 -12.86 -7.27
CA ARG A 35 15.93 -13.20 -5.97
C ARG A 35 17.46 -13.10 -5.90
N ASP A 36 18.13 -13.41 -7.00
CA ASP A 36 19.58 -13.41 -7.12
C ASP A 36 20.12 -12.08 -7.69
N ALA A 37 19.23 -11.11 -7.98
CA ALA A 37 19.61 -9.79 -8.45
C ALA A 37 20.27 -8.95 -7.32
N PRO A 38 21.05 -7.90 -7.66
CA PRO A 38 21.51 -6.92 -6.69
C PRO A 38 20.35 -6.35 -5.86
N GLU A 39 20.65 -5.91 -4.65
CA GLU A 39 19.64 -5.47 -3.66
C GLU A 39 18.65 -4.43 -4.19
N ASP A 40 19.13 -3.45 -4.96
CA ASP A 40 18.35 -2.37 -5.56
C ASP A 40 17.57 -2.78 -6.81
N ALA A 41 17.88 -3.95 -7.39
CA ALA A 41 17.19 -4.54 -8.54
C ALA A 41 16.23 -5.67 -8.13
N ARG A 42 16.09 -5.98 -6.84
CA ARG A 42 15.14 -7.00 -6.37
C ARG A 42 13.73 -6.46 -6.36
N PHE A 43 12.84 -7.21 -6.99
CA PHE A 43 11.42 -6.93 -6.89
C PHE A 43 10.92 -7.14 -5.45
N ARG A 44 10.16 -6.17 -4.95
CA ARG A 44 9.47 -6.26 -3.66
C ARG A 44 8.03 -5.83 -3.79
N TRP A 45 7.17 -6.53 -3.11
CA TRP A 45 5.75 -6.29 -3.16
C TRP A 45 5.10 -6.52 -1.80
N THR A 46 4.05 -5.76 -1.52
CA THR A 46 3.25 -5.88 -0.30
C THR A 46 1.86 -6.38 -0.68
N ALA A 47 1.45 -7.53 -0.16
CA ALA A 47 0.08 -8.00 -0.19
C ALA A 47 -0.75 -7.13 0.75
N GLU A 48 -1.61 -6.28 0.18
CA GLU A 48 -2.35 -5.27 0.93
C GLU A 48 -3.36 -5.88 1.91
N THR A 49 -3.93 -7.04 1.60
CA THR A 49 -5.02 -7.63 2.37
C THR A 49 -4.80 -9.11 2.65
N THR A 50 -5.13 -9.55 3.88
CA THR A 50 -5.00 -10.97 4.26
C THR A 50 -6.06 -11.86 3.60
N ILE A 51 -7.21 -11.31 3.19
CA ILE A 51 -8.24 -12.11 2.49
C ILE A 51 -7.75 -12.60 1.11
N ALA A 52 -7.01 -11.77 0.38
CA ALA A 52 -6.42 -12.18 -0.89
C ALA A 52 -5.38 -13.29 -0.68
N VAL A 53 -4.58 -13.17 0.38
CA VAL A 53 -3.57 -14.18 0.76
C VAL A 53 -4.25 -15.49 1.17
N ASP A 54 -5.32 -15.44 1.97
CA ASP A 54 -6.08 -16.62 2.36
C ASP A 54 -6.69 -17.34 1.16
N ASP A 55 -7.35 -16.62 0.28
CA ASP A 55 -7.92 -17.16 -0.97
C ASP A 55 -6.86 -17.84 -1.83
N TRP A 56 -5.69 -17.24 -1.97
CA TRP A 56 -4.58 -17.80 -2.70
C TRP A 56 -3.98 -19.01 -1.99
N TRP A 57 -3.77 -18.91 -0.68
CA TRP A 57 -3.19 -19.97 0.15
C TRP A 57 -3.99 -21.25 0.10
N GLN A 58 -5.31 -21.15 0.17
CA GLN A 58 -6.21 -22.30 0.09
C GLN A 58 -6.15 -23.00 -1.28
N ALA A 59 -5.93 -22.24 -2.36
CA ALA A 59 -5.86 -22.76 -3.72
C ALA A 59 -4.44 -23.23 -4.12
N ALA A 60 -3.40 -22.68 -3.52
CA ALA A 60 -2.01 -22.94 -3.87
C ALA A 60 -1.55 -24.35 -3.44
N GLY A 61 -0.78 -25.01 -4.31
CA GLY A 61 -0.11 -26.27 -3.98
C GLY A 61 1.06 -26.09 -2.98
N PRO A 62 1.52 -27.19 -2.35
CA PRO A 62 2.57 -27.14 -1.31
C PRO A 62 3.84 -26.40 -1.76
N ASP A 63 4.33 -26.67 -2.97
CA ASP A 63 5.54 -26.04 -3.49
C ASP A 63 5.39 -24.51 -3.62
N ARG A 64 4.24 -24.04 -4.10
CA ARG A 64 3.96 -22.61 -4.23
C ARG A 64 3.86 -21.93 -2.85
N ARG A 65 3.22 -22.58 -1.87
CA ARG A 65 3.18 -22.10 -0.47
C ARG A 65 4.59 -21.97 0.11
N GLN A 66 5.44 -22.99 -0.11
CA GLN A 66 6.83 -22.95 0.35
C GLN A 66 7.62 -21.82 -0.31
N GLN A 67 7.49 -21.64 -1.62
CA GLN A 67 8.09 -20.53 -2.36
C GLN A 67 7.63 -19.17 -1.83
N PHE A 68 6.35 -19.03 -1.53
CA PHE A 68 5.79 -17.79 -0.97
C PHE A 68 6.37 -17.47 0.41
N LEU A 69 6.42 -18.45 1.33
CA LEU A 69 7.04 -18.28 2.64
C LEU A 69 8.53 -17.93 2.51
N ALA A 70 9.25 -18.55 1.59
CA ALA A 70 10.65 -18.21 1.34
C ALA A 70 10.81 -16.76 0.82
N ALA A 71 9.92 -16.29 -0.05
CA ALA A 71 9.94 -14.91 -0.52
C ALA A 71 9.57 -13.91 0.59
N VAL A 72 8.68 -14.29 1.52
CA VAL A 72 8.36 -13.50 2.72
C VAL A 72 9.58 -13.43 3.65
N GLN A 73 10.22 -14.55 3.94
CA GLN A 73 11.42 -14.62 4.79
C GLN A 73 12.60 -13.83 4.18
N ALA A 74 12.70 -13.80 2.85
CA ALA A 74 13.69 -13.00 2.12
C ALA A 74 13.36 -11.49 2.07
N GLY A 75 12.22 -11.05 2.60
CA GLY A 75 11.76 -9.67 2.57
C GLY A 75 11.40 -9.14 1.17
N GLN A 76 11.13 -10.04 0.23
CA GLN A 76 10.68 -9.69 -1.12
C GLN A 76 9.15 -9.55 -1.20
N ILE A 77 8.42 -10.33 -0.41
CA ILE A 77 6.98 -10.22 -0.24
C ILE A 77 6.69 -9.94 1.23
N GLU A 78 5.71 -9.12 1.49
CA GLU A 78 5.15 -8.89 2.82
C GLU A 78 3.63 -9.00 2.78
N VAL A 79 3.05 -9.53 3.84
CA VAL A 79 1.59 -9.57 4.04
C VAL A 79 1.24 -8.59 5.15
N THR A 80 0.27 -7.71 4.92
CA THR A 80 -0.19 -6.77 5.93
C THR A 80 -1.23 -7.39 6.86
N ALA A 81 -1.61 -6.66 7.92
CA ALA A 81 -2.37 -7.24 9.02
C ALA A 81 -3.90 -7.23 8.84
N LEU A 82 -4.44 -6.45 7.89
CA LEU A 82 -5.89 -6.31 7.73
C LEU A 82 -6.44 -7.20 6.61
N PRO A 83 -7.63 -7.79 6.79
CA PRO A 83 -8.27 -8.58 5.73
C PRO A 83 -8.76 -7.71 4.56
N LEU A 84 -9.19 -6.50 4.83
CA LEU A 84 -9.68 -5.51 3.87
C LEU A 84 -9.41 -4.09 4.36
N ASN A 85 -9.43 -3.12 3.46
CA ASN A 85 -9.60 -1.71 3.80
C ASN A 85 -11.05 -1.50 4.28
N ASN A 86 -11.24 -0.99 5.49
CA ASN A 86 -12.56 -0.97 6.11
C ASN A 86 -12.94 0.42 6.59
N THR A 87 -14.16 0.83 6.26
CA THR A 87 -14.82 1.93 6.95
C THR A 87 -15.05 1.58 8.43
N PRO A 88 -14.82 2.50 9.39
CA PRO A 88 -14.73 2.18 10.82
C PRO A 88 -16.10 1.98 11.51
N PHE A 89 -16.96 1.15 10.93
CA PHE A 89 -18.26 0.80 11.51
C PHE A 89 -18.24 -0.41 12.42
N LEU A 90 -17.12 -1.08 12.53
CA LEU A 90 -16.96 -2.30 13.29
C LEU A 90 -16.81 -1.99 14.78
N GLY A 91 -17.50 -2.77 15.62
CA GLY A 91 -17.30 -2.78 17.06
C GLY A 91 -16.00 -3.50 17.46
N ARG A 92 -15.63 -3.44 18.75
CA ARG A 92 -14.39 -4.01 19.27
C ARG A 92 -14.23 -5.50 18.95
N GLU A 93 -15.29 -6.29 19.15
CA GLU A 93 -15.26 -7.75 18.91
C GLU A 93 -15.09 -8.07 17.42
N GLN A 94 -15.73 -7.28 16.56
CA GLN A 94 -15.59 -7.43 15.11
C GLN A 94 -14.17 -7.10 14.67
N TRP A 95 -13.53 -6.05 15.21
CA TRP A 95 -12.13 -5.75 14.95
C TRP A 95 -11.20 -6.87 15.42
N HIS A 96 -11.48 -7.45 16.57
CA HIS A 96 -10.75 -8.63 17.04
C HIS A 96 -10.86 -9.78 16.03
N THR A 97 -12.07 -10.10 15.57
CA THR A 97 -12.29 -11.12 14.53
C THR A 97 -11.56 -10.79 13.23
N MET A 98 -11.60 -9.54 12.79
CA MET A 98 -10.92 -9.09 11.57
C MET A 98 -9.39 -9.27 11.64
N THR A 99 -8.78 -8.95 12.78
CA THR A 99 -7.33 -9.15 12.96
C THR A 99 -6.93 -10.62 13.16
N HIS A 100 -7.89 -11.52 13.36
CA HIS A 100 -7.69 -12.98 13.43
C HIS A 100 -8.25 -13.70 12.19
N TRP A 101 -8.29 -13.01 11.04
CA TRP A 101 -8.77 -13.59 9.77
C TRP A 101 -7.97 -14.81 9.34
N LEU A 102 -6.63 -14.68 9.37
CA LEU A 102 -5.76 -15.81 9.07
C LEU A 102 -5.64 -16.76 10.26
N PRO A 103 -5.52 -18.09 10.03
CA PRO A 103 -5.16 -19.03 11.07
C PRO A 103 -3.87 -18.60 11.78
N ASP A 104 -3.79 -18.81 13.09
CA ASP A 104 -2.62 -18.40 13.89
C ASP A 104 -1.32 -19.01 13.38
N THR A 105 -1.36 -20.27 12.92
CA THR A 105 -0.17 -20.93 12.33
C THR A 105 0.36 -20.20 11.11
N LEU A 106 -0.54 -19.70 10.24
CA LEU A 106 -0.12 -18.95 9.06
C LEU A 106 0.29 -17.52 9.44
N TRP A 107 -0.39 -16.91 10.39
CA TRP A 107 -0.01 -15.61 10.94
C TRP A 107 1.41 -15.63 11.51
N ASP A 108 1.77 -16.67 12.27
CA ASP A 108 3.10 -16.83 12.87
C ASP A 108 4.20 -17.05 11.84
N GLU A 109 3.89 -17.67 10.70
CA GLU A 109 4.82 -17.80 9.56
C GLU A 109 5.01 -16.47 8.81
N LEU A 110 3.92 -15.72 8.57
CA LEU A 110 3.93 -14.47 7.82
C LEU A 110 4.41 -13.27 8.64
N ARG A 111 4.14 -13.26 9.93
CA ARG A 111 4.53 -12.21 10.91
C ARG A 111 4.19 -10.80 10.45
N PRO A 112 2.93 -10.47 10.15
CA PRO A 112 2.55 -9.11 9.78
C PRO A 112 2.95 -8.10 10.85
N GLN A 113 3.69 -7.07 10.48
CA GLN A 113 4.14 -6.01 11.41
C GLN A 113 3.41 -4.69 11.17
N THR A 114 2.85 -4.52 9.98
CA THR A 114 2.19 -3.30 9.54
C THR A 114 0.76 -3.60 9.11
N ALA A 115 -0.17 -2.79 9.57
CA ALA A 115 -1.49 -2.67 8.97
C ALA A 115 -1.44 -1.62 7.86
N VAL A 116 -2.11 -1.90 6.75
CA VAL A 116 -2.31 -0.94 5.66
C VAL A 116 -3.79 -0.63 5.57
N GLN A 117 -4.14 0.66 5.60
CA GLN A 117 -5.48 1.18 5.40
C GLN A 117 -5.41 2.20 4.27
N ASN A 118 -5.71 1.77 3.07
CA ASN A 118 -5.70 2.60 1.87
C ASN A 118 -7.12 2.96 1.44
N ASP A 119 -7.26 4.06 0.71
CA ASP A 119 -8.51 4.60 0.19
C ASP A 119 -9.45 5.16 1.29
N VAL A 120 -9.59 4.48 2.39
CA VAL A 120 -10.41 4.88 3.54
C VAL A 120 -9.68 5.89 4.41
N ASN A 121 -10.33 7.01 4.76
CA ASN A 121 -9.68 8.21 5.30
C ASN A 121 -9.50 8.24 6.82
N GLY A 122 -9.81 7.18 7.51
CA GLY A 122 -9.66 7.08 8.95
C GLY A 122 -9.45 5.65 9.44
N PHE A 123 -9.17 5.55 10.73
CA PHE A 123 -9.04 4.26 11.39
C PHE A 123 -9.54 4.37 12.84
N PRO A 124 -10.37 3.43 13.32
CA PRO A 124 -10.91 3.54 14.66
C PRO A 124 -9.92 3.04 15.71
N ARG A 125 -9.97 3.63 16.89
CA ARG A 125 -9.16 3.22 18.04
C ARG A 125 -9.36 1.75 18.42
N ALA A 126 -10.56 1.22 18.26
CA ALA A 126 -10.83 -0.21 18.50
C ALA A 126 -10.02 -1.11 17.57
N GLY A 127 -9.87 -0.73 16.29
CA GLY A 127 -9.02 -1.42 15.33
C GLY A 127 -7.54 -1.31 15.70
N ALA A 128 -7.08 -0.11 16.08
CA ALA A 128 -5.70 0.11 16.52
C ALA A 128 -5.33 -0.75 17.74
N MET A 129 -6.23 -0.85 18.71
CA MET A 129 -6.04 -1.73 19.88
C MET A 129 -5.99 -3.21 19.50
N ALA A 130 -6.87 -3.66 18.59
CA ALA A 130 -6.86 -5.05 18.11
C ALA A 130 -5.57 -5.39 17.36
N LEU A 131 -5.03 -4.46 16.57
CA LEU A 131 -3.73 -4.61 15.92
C LEU A 131 -2.59 -4.75 16.94
N LEU A 132 -2.56 -3.89 17.96
CA LEU A 132 -1.57 -3.95 19.04
C LEU A 132 -1.69 -5.26 19.86
N ASP A 133 -2.89 -5.79 20.05
CA ASP A 133 -3.13 -7.09 20.70
C ASP A 133 -2.52 -8.25 19.88
N ARG A 134 -2.42 -8.10 18.56
CA ARG A 134 -1.76 -9.05 17.62
C ARG A 134 -0.27 -8.78 17.39
N GLY A 135 0.33 -7.81 18.11
CA GLY A 135 1.74 -7.46 17.96
C GLY A 135 2.05 -6.60 16.74
N VAL A 136 1.05 -6.00 16.10
CA VAL A 136 1.22 -5.08 14.98
C VAL A 136 1.44 -3.67 15.51
N HIS A 137 2.55 -3.04 15.15
CA HIS A 137 2.98 -1.75 15.71
C HIS A 137 2.95 -0.58 14.72
N TYR A 138 2.70 -0.86 13.45
CA TYR A 138 2.70 0.12 12.38
C TYR A 138 1.35 0.21 11.69
N LEU A 139 0.95 1.43 11.36
CA LEU A 139 -0.19 1.72 10.48
C LEU A 139 0.29 2.62 9.34
N PHE A 140 0.23 2.11 8.13
CA PHE A 140 0.41 2.88 6.90
C PHE A 140 -0.97 3.23 6.34
N SER A 141 -1.24 4.51 6.14
CA SER A 141 -2.50 4.97 5.60
C SER A 141 -2.31 5.81 4.35
N GLY A 142 -2.82 5.33 3.22
CA GLY A 142 -2.90 6.06 1.96
C GLY A 142 -4.34 6.45 1.71
N ILE A 143 -4.66 7.73 1.86
CA ILE A 143 -6.04 8.20 1.84
C ILE A 143 -6.57 8.45 0.43
N ASN A 144 -7.90 8.41 0.30
CA ASN A 144 -8.60 8.97 -0.84
C ASN A 144 -8.77 10.49 -0.64
N SER A 145 -8.24 11.27 -1.57
CA SER A 145 -8.30 12.73 -1.49
C SER A 145 -9.60 13.33 -2.05
N ASP A 146 -10.42 12.53 -2.73
CA ASP A 146 -11.65 13.00 -3.37
C ASP A 146 -12.81 13.17 -2.37
N SER A 147 -12.77 12.44 -1.25
CA SER A 147 -13.84 12.40 -0.24
C SER A 147 -13.48 13.12 1.07
N GLY A 148 -12.64 14.14 1.00
CA GLY A 148 -12.17 14.87 2.18
C GLY A 148 -10.74 14.49 2.57
N GLY A 149 -10.37 14.66 3.83
CA GLY A 149 -9.03 14.37 4.30
C GLY A 149 -8.98 14.17 5.81
N PRO A 150 -7.92 13.55 6.32
CA PRO A 150 -7.71 13.41 7.74
C PRO A 150 -7.46 14.78 8.40
N PRO A 151 -7.63 14.91 9.71
CA PRO A 151 -7.37 16.15 10.44
C PRO A 151 -5.86 16.40 10.64
N PHE A 152 -5.02 15.87 9.79
CA PHE A 152 -3.57 15.95 9.84
C PHE A 152 -3.00 16.50 8.55
N ALA A 153 -1.86 17.19 8.64
CA ALA A 153 -1.06 17.50 7.46
C ALA A 153 -0.54 16.21 6.80
N ARG A 154 -0.28 16.23 5.48
CA ARG A 154 0.22 15.10 4.71
C ARG A 154 1.42 15.49 3.86
N PRO A 155 2.40 14.61 3.72
CA PRO A 155 2.60 13.37 4.46
C PRO A 155 3.03 13.63 5.90
N ALA A 156 2.73 12.73 6.82
CA ALA A 156 3.08 12.88 8.23
C ALA A 156 3.40 11.55 8.91
N ALA A 157 4.35 11.59 9.85
CA ALA A 157 4.63 10.52 10.80
C ALA A 157 4.23 10.97 12.20
N PHE A 158 3.54 10.12 12.95
CA PHE A 158 3.17 10.43 14.34
C PHE A 158 2.95 9.14 15.16
N TRP A 159 2.99 9.32 16.49
CA TRP A 159 2.58 8.28 17.43
C TRP A 159 1.11 8.45 17.78
N TRP A 160 0.34 7.37 17.59
CA TRP A 160 -1.05 7.35 18.03
C TRP A 160 -1.17 6.57 19.34
N LYS A 161 -1.46 7.28 20.41
CA LYS A 161 -1.52 6.75 21.77
C LYS A 161 -2.89 6.20 22.10
N MET A 162 -2.89 4.98 22.63
CA MET A 162 -4.09 4.28 23.11
C MET A 162 -4.36 4.61 24.60
N PRO A 163 -5.60 4.39 25.08
CA PRO A 163 -5.96 4.64 26.49
C PRO A 163 -5.15 3.80 27.50
N ASP A 164 -4.66 2.63 27.09
CA ASP A 164 -3.81 1.74 27.90
C ASP A 164 -2.31 2.13 27.88
N GLY A 165 -1.96 3.21 27.19
CA GLY A 165 -0.61 3.72 27.09
C GLY A 165 0.22 3.13 25.93
N ARG A 166 -0.25 2.08 25.26
CA ARG A 166 0.41 1.57 24.05
C ARG A 166 0.29 2.56 22.90
N ARG A 167 1.16 2.42 21.90
CA ARG A 167 1.21 3.33 20.76
C ARG A 167 1.36 2.58 19.45
N LEU A 168 0.72 3.09 18.40
CA LEU A 168 1.01 2.76 17.01
C LEU A 168 1.86 3.87 16.39
N PHE A 169 2.90 3.50 15.64
CA PHE A 169 3.57 4.44 14.75
C PHE A 169 2.81 4.51 13.44
N VAL A 170 2.38 5.70 13.07
CA VAL A 170 1.53 5.96 11.90
C VAL A 170 2.30 6.73 10.86
N TRP A 171 2.26 6.26 9.63
CA TRP A 171 2.57 7.05 8.45
C TRP A 171 1.28 7.36 7.69
N LEU A 172 1.01 8.64 7.54
CA LEU A 172 -0.08 9.14 6.72
C LEU A 172 0.52 9.65 5.42
N SER A 173 0.30 8.94 4.32
CA SER A 173 0.84 9.29 3.03
C SER A 173 -0.03 10.34 2.31
N LEU A 174 0.42 10.82 1.16
CA LEU A 174 -0.34 11.81 0.38
C LEU A 174 -1.64 11.20 -0.15
N THR A 175 -1.52 10.05 -0.81
CA THR A 175 -2.61 9.18 -1.28
C THR A 175 -2.07 7.76 -1.44
N TYR A 176 -2.92 6.78 -1.69
CA TYR A 176 -2.47 5.39 -1.82
C TYR A 176 -1.78 5.06 -3.15
N GLY A 177 -1.79 5.94 -4.14
CA GLY A 177 -1.15 5.75 -5.45
C GLY A 177 -0.14 6.82 -5.85
N GLU A 178 0.35 7.64 -4.91
CA GLU A 178 1.16 8.82 -5.25
C GLU A 178 2.51 8.53 -5.89
N GLY A 179 3.06 7.32 -5.72
CA GLY A 179 4.39 6.99 -6.21
C GLY A 179 4.54 7.21 -7.71
N PHE A 180 3.55 6.85 -8.51
CA PHE A 180 3.59 7.13 -9.94
C PHE A 180 3.62 8.62 -10.27
N PHE A 181 2.85 9.43 -9.56
CA PHE A 181 2.80 10.88 -9.78
C PHE A 181 4.13 11.57 -9.49
N PHE A 182 4.97 10.98 -8.65
CA PHE A 182 6.31 11.49 -8.37
C PHE A 182 7.26 11.34 -9.54
N PHE A 183 7.01 10.35 -10.41
CA PHE A 183 7.90 10.00 -11.53
C PHE A 183 7.22 10.12 -12.88
N GLU A 184 5.97 10.53 -12.93
CA GLU A 184 5.19 10.59 -14.14
C GLU A 184 5.79 11.56 -15.14
N THR A 185 6.02 11.08 -16.36
CA THR A 185 6.60 11.84 -17.47
C THR A 185 5.57 12.24 -18.52
N THR A 186 4.35 11.72 -18.44
CA THR A 186 3.26 12.01 -19.37
C THR A 186 2.01 12.39 -18.63
N GLU A 187 1.30 13.39 -19.10
CA GLU A 187 -0.05 13.69 -18.61
C GLU A 187 -1.02 12.60 -19.10
N TRP A 188 -0.98 11.43 -18.45
CA TRP A 188 -1.78 10.26 -18.79
C TRP A 188 -3.28 10.58 -18.92
N ARG A 189 -3.80 11.58 -18.16
CA ARG A 189 -5.18 12.09 -18.28
C ARG A 189 -5.48 12.68 -19.64
N ARG A 190 -4.48 13.00 -20.44
CA ARG A 190 -4.61 13.53 -21.82
C ARG A 190 -4.31 12.47 -22.88
N VAL A 191 -3.82 11.31 -22.50
CA VAL A 191 -3.66 10.21 -23.45
C VAL A 191 -5.05 9.64 -23.69
N PRO A 192 -5.59 9.71 -24.93
CA PRO A 192 -6.84 9.05 -25.24
C PRO A 192 -6.73 7.59 -24.83
N LEU A 193 -7.76 7.04 -24.18
CA LEU A 193 -7.81 5.61 -23.88
C LEU A 193 -7.34 4.85 -25.12
N PRO A 194 -6.20 4.14 -25.08
CA PRO A 194 -5.66 3.48 -26.25
C PRO A 194 -6.59 2.34 -26.62
N LEU A 195 -7.49 2.60 -27.55
CA LEU A 195 -8.27 1.57 -28.17
C LEU A 195 -7.38 0.88 -29.20
N ALA A 196 -7.26 -0.44 -29.09
CA ALA A 196 -6.69 -1.23 -30.16
C ALA A 196 -7.57 -1.10 -31.43
N ALA A 197 -7.02 -1.44 -32.59
CA ALA A 197 -7.76 -1.41 -33.85
C ALA A 197 -9.05 -2.26 -33.85
N ASP A 198 -9.15 -3.21 -32.89
CA ASP A 198 -10.31 -4.05 -32.64
C ASP A 198 -11.33 -3.41 -31.64
N GLY A 199 -11.12 -2.15 -31.26
CA GLY A 199 -11.98 -1.43 -30.32
C GLY A 199 -11.80 -1.85 -28.85
N ARG A 200 -10.88 -2.76 -28.54
CA ARG A 200 -10.61 -3.18 -27.17
C ARG A 200 -9.65 -2.22 -26.49
N TYR A 201 -9.91 -1.97 -25.22
CA TYR A 201 -8.99 -1.22 -24.36
C TYR A 201 -7.65 -1.96 -24.26
N ARG A 202 -6.59 -1.30 -24.65
CA ARG A 202 -5.23 -1.72 -24.34
C ARG A 202 -4.69 -0.80 -23.26
N PRO A 203 -4.45 -1.32 -22.07
CA PRO A 203 -3.78 -0.51 -21.05
C PRO A 203 -2.42 -0.04 -21.60
N PRO A 204 -1.98 1.20 -21.27
CA PRO A 204 -0.64 1.64 -21.60
C PRO A 204 0.36 0.62 -21.06
N ARG A 205 1.39 0.33 -21.82
CA ARG A 205 2.46 -0.52 -21.30
C ARG A 205 3.18 0.26 -20.19
N ALA A 206 3.62 -0.45 -19.21
CA ALA A 206 4.35 0.14 -18.10
C ALA A 206 5.56 0.99 -18.54
N GLY A 207 6.29 0.59 -19.57
CA GLY A 207 7.35 1.40 -20.19
C GLY A 207 6.87 2.72 -20.78
N ASP A 208 5.57 2.88 -21.03
CA ASP A 208 4.99 4.14 -21.49
C ASP A 208 4.88 5.17 -20.37
N ILE A 209 4.85 4.71 -19.08
CA ILE A 209 4.70 5.54 -17.89
C ILE A 209 6.03 5.71 -17.16
N LEU A 210 6.74 4.61 -16.90
CA LEU A 210 8.04 4.56 -16.23
C LEU A 210 9.05 3.82 -17.10
N GLY A 211 9.68 4.53 -18.02
CA GLY A 211 10.75 3.97 -18.85
C GLY A 211 12.07 3.92 -18.09
N SER A 212 12.84 2.83 -18.27
CA SER A 212 14.18 2.64 -17.69
C SER A 212 15.31 3.14 -18.61
N ASP A 213 14.98 3.73 -19.76
CA ASP A 213 15.98 4.40 -20.59
C ASP A 213 16.41 5.76 -19.99
N GLU A 214 17.61 6.21 -20.29
CA GLU A 214 18.19 7.42 -19.70
C GLU A 214 17.32 8.67 -19.91
N ALA A 215 16.72 8.85 -21.08
CA ALA A 215 15.91 10.03 -21.35
C ALA A 215 14.62 10.03 -20.51
N SER A 216 13.98 8.88 -20.36
CA SER A 216 12.80 8.70 -19.49
C SER A 216 13.15 8.93 -18.03
N LEU A 217 14.26 8.36 -17.53
CA LEU A 217 14.74 8.54 -16.17
C LEU A 217 15.05 10.00 -15.84
N ARG A 218 15.69 10.75 -16.76
CA ARG A 218 15.96 12.18 -16.56
C ARG A 218 14.68 13.01 -16.51
N ARG A 219 13.66 12.69 -17.32
CA ARG A 219 12.36 13.36 -17.24
C ARG A 219 11.67 13.05 -15.90
N ALA A 220 11.65 11.77 -15.50
CA ALA A 220 11.11 11.36 -14.21
C ALA A 220 11.82 12.04 -13.03
N HIS A 221 13.14 12.22 -13.12
CA HIS A 221 13.92 12.94 -12.12
C HIS A 221 13.51 14.42 -12.00
N GLN A 222 13.27 15.09 -13.12
CA GLN A 222 12.80 16.49 -13.09
C GLN A 222 11.43 16.60 -12.39
N THR A 223 10.50 15.69 -12.70
CA THR A 223 9.19 15.64 -12.05
C THR A 223 9.33 15.37 -10.55
N CYS A 224 10.17 14.40 -10.17
CA CYS A 224 10.45 14.08 -8.78
C CYS A 224 10.98 15.29 -8.01
N LEU A 225 11.98 16.00 -8.54
CA LEU A 225 12.53 17.19 -7.90
C LEU A 225 11.49 18.30 -7.71
N GLN A 226 10.63 18.53 -8.71
CA GLN A 226 9.53 19.50 -8.58
C GLN A 226 8.56 19.13 -7.45
N ARG A 227 8.20 17.85 -7.32
CA ARG A 227 7.33 17.35 -6.24
C ARG A 227 7.99 17.48 -4.88
N LEU A 228 9.27 17.16 -4.77
CA LEU A 228 10.02 17.30 -3.51
C LEU A 228 10.10 18.77 -3.06
N VAL A 229 10.33 19.70 -3.98
CA VAL A 229 10.33 21.16 -3.67
C VAL A 229 8.94 21.58 -3.16
N GLN A 230 7.84 21.10 -3.77
CA GLN A 230 6.49 21.40 -3.30
C GLN A 230 6.25 20.87 -1.87
N LEU A 231 6.70 19.64 -1.57
CA LEU A 231 6.61 19.08 -0.22
C LEU A 231 7.42 19.87 0.79
N GLU A 232 8.64 20.26 0.42
CA GLU A 232 9.50 21.08 1.29
C GLU A 232 8.87 22.45 1.57
N GLN A 233 8.29 23.10 0.56
CA GLN A 233 7.51 24.34 0.71
C GLN A 233 6.28 24.14 1.60
N GLY A 234 5.64 22.96 1.52
CA GLY A 234 4.55 22.53 2.39
C GLY A 234 4.96 22.17 3.82
N GLY A 235 6.26 22.24 4.15
CA GLY A 235 6.77 22.00 5.51
C GLY A 235 7.31 20.60 5.76
N TYR A 236 7.38 19.71 4.77
CA TYR A 236 8.03 18.40 4.92
C TYR A 236 9.53 18.55 5.18
N ARG A 237 10.07 17.86 6.20
CA ARG A 237 11.47 18.02 6.64
C ARG A 237 12.19 16.70 6.91
N LEU A 238 11.52 15.56 6.72
CA LEU A 238 12.18 14.29 6.95
C LEU A 238 13.15 13.97 5.79
N PRO A 239 14.28 13.31 6.06
CA PRO A 239 15.27 12.94 5.04
C PRO A 239 14.83 11.73 4.20
N VAL A 240 13.73 11.09 4.55
CA VAL A 240 13.16 9.91 3.88
C VAL A 240 11.70 10.19 3.57
N LEU A 241 11.26 9.86 2.37
CA LEU A 241 9.86 9.90 1.96
C LEU A 241 9.41 8.50 1.55
N ALA A 242 8.44 7.95 2.24
CA ALA A 242 7.81 6.70 1.84
C ALA A 242 6.65 7.01 0.87
N LEU A 243 6.74 6.48 -0.33
CA LEU A 243 5.73 6.60 -1.37
C LEU A 243 5.05 5.24 -1.58
N SER A 244 3.75 5.22 -1.50
CA SER A 244 2.96 4.06 -1.93
C SER A 244 2.80 4.06 -3.44
N MET A 245 2.86 2.88 -4.04
CA MET A 245 2.82 2.74 -5.49
C MET A 245 1.95 1.54 -5.88
N THR A 246 0.77 1.82 -6.38
CA THR A 246 -0.06 0.88 -7.11
C THR A 246 0.10 1.10 -8.62
N ASN A 247 -0.26 0.12 -9.42
CA ASN A 247 -0.24 0.30 -10.87
C ASN A 247 -1.34 1.29 -11.29
N MET A 248 -1.13 2.02 -12.37
CA MET A 248 -1.91 3.23 -12.71
C MET A 248 -3.01 3.01 -13.75
N TRP A 249 -3.28 1.78 -14.17
CA TRP A 249 -4.20 1.58 -15.28
C TRP A 249 -5.65 1.83 -14.91
N ARG A 250 -6.06 1.34 -13.74
CA ARG A 250 -7.40 1.54 -13.19
C ARG A 250 -7.39 2.19 -11.83
N TYR A 251 -6.22 2.38 -11.23
CA TYR A 251 -5.98 2.76 -9.84
C TYR A 251 -6.24 1.63 -8.86
N ASP A 252 -7.31 0.89 -9.08
CA ASP A 252 -7.80 -0.12 -8.16
C ASP A 252 -7.78 -1.47 -8.85
N ASN A 253 -7.47 -2.52 -8.10
CA ASN A 253 -7.36 -3.89 -8.62
C ASN A 253 -6.44 -4.03 -9.83
N ASP A 254 -5.34 -3.30 -9.85
CA ASP A 254 -4.32 -3.44 -10.89
C ASP A 254 -3.25 -4.46 -10.51
N PRO A 255 -2.69 -5.19 -11.50
CA PRO A 255 -1.68 -6.21 -11.22
C PRO A 255 -0.38 -5.60 -10.68
N PRO A 256 0.45 -6.41 -10.00
CA PRO A 256 1.83 -6.02 -9.69
C PRO A 256 2.58 -5.53 -10.92
N PHE A 257 3.55 -4.65 -10.70
CA PHE A 257 4.36 -4.03 -11.73
C PHE A 257 5.84 -4.41 -11.60
N PRO A 258 6.27 -5.60 -12.10
CA PRO A 258 7.66 -6.07 -11.99
C PRO A 258 8.72 -5.10 -12.55
N PRO A 259 8.48 -4.37 -13.67
CA PRO A 259 9.45 -3.41 -14.20
C PRO A 259 9.82 -2.25 -13.26
N LEU A 260 9.12 -2.07 -12.14
CA LEU A 260 9.48 -1.08 -11.13
C LEU A 260 10.89 -1.34 -10.54
N ALA A 261 11.29 -2.60 -10.40
CA ALA A 261 12.62 -2.95 -9.91
C ALA A 261 13.71 -2.48 -10.90
N ASP A 262 13.49 -2.67 -12.21
CA ASP A 262 14.41 -2.20 -13.25
C ASP A 262 14.50 -0.67 -13.27
N PHE A 263 13.37 0.01 -13.10
CA PHE A 263 13.34 1.47 -13.00
C PHE A 263 14.19 1.98 -11.82
N VAL A 264 14.03 1.39 -10.64
CA VAL A 264 14.79 1.77 -9.44
C VAL A 264 16.28 1.49 -9.62
N ALA A 265 16.64 0.33 -10.16
CA ALA A 265 18.03 -0.03 -10.42
C ALA A 265 18.68 0.94 -11.44
N ALA A 266 18.02 1.22 -12.56
CA ALA A 266 18.53 2.12 -13.58
C ALA A 266 18.65 3.57 -13.07
N TRP A 267 17.70 4.04 -12.25
CA TRP A 267 17.77 5.35 -11.59
C TRP A 267 19.04 5.47 -10.73
N ASN A 268 19.30 4.48 -9.87
CA ASN A 268 20.45 4.49 -8.99
C ASN A 268 21.78 4.35 -9.76
N GLN A 269 21.82 3.54 -10.82
CA GLN A 269 22.99 3.39 -11.69
C GLN A 269 23.38 4.70 -12.40
N LEU A 270 22.40 5.56 -12.74
CA LEU A 270 22.65 6.89 -13.26
C LEU A 270 23.08 7.90 -12.18
N GLY A 271 23.11 7.52 -10.90
CA GLY A 271 23.46 8.41 -9.79
C GLY A 271 22.45 9.51 -9.53
N LEU A 272 21.20 9.36 -9.97
CA LEU A 272 20.14 10.35 -9.74
C LEU A 272 19.81 10.46 -8.26
N GLN A 273 19.54 11.69 -7.79
CA GLN A 273 19.19 11.97 -6.39
C GLN A 273 17.78 12.53 -6.26
N PRO A 274 17.01 12.15 -5.23
CA PRO A 274 17.40 11.19 -4.18
C PRO A 274 17.57 9.77 -4.71
N ALA A 275 18.34 8.95 -4.02
CA ALA A 275 18.41 7.52 -4.30
C ALA A 275 17.05 6.86 -4.02
N LEU A 276 16.68 5.88 -4.81
CA LEU A 276 15.43 5.14 -4.67
C LEU A 276 15.68 3.75 -4.07
N ARG A 277 14.73 3.29 -3.28
CA ARG A 277 14.72 1.93 -2.74
C ARG A 277 13.33 1.34 -2.89
N LEU A 278 13.23 0.19 -3.52
CA LEU A 278 12.01 -0.60 -3.52
C LEU A 278 12.00 -1.47 -2.27
N VAL A 279 11.05 -1.23 -1.37
CA VAL A 279 10.97 -1.90 -0.06
C VAL A 279 9.55 -2.40 0.20
N THR A 280 9.39 -3.33 1.12
CA THR A 280 8.10 -3.70 1.69
C THR A 280 7.62 -2.64 2.68
N VAL A 281 6.34 -2.64 3.02
CA VAL A 281 5.76 -1.58 3.86
C VAL A 281 6.39 -1.54 5.26
N SER A 282 6.64 -2.67 5.89
CA SER A 282 7.27 -2.66 7.23
C SER A 282 8.71 -2.17 7.19
N GLN A 283 9.44 -2.40 6.10
CA GLN A 283 10.77 -1.81 5.96
C GLN A 283 10.67 -0.29 5.84
N ALA A 284 9.73 0.23 5.04
CA ALA A 284 9.49 1.66 4.96
C ALA A 284 9.11 2.27 6.32
N MET A 285 8.25 1.59 7.08
CA MET A 285 7.84 2.05 8.42
C MET A 285 9.01 2.08 9.41
N ARG A 286 9.89 1.06 9.39
CA ARG A 286 11.11 1.08 10.23
C ARG A 286 12.05 2.22 9.86
N ASP A 287 12.27 2.45 8.57
CA ASP A 287 13.12 3.56 8.09
C ASP A 287 12.54 4.92 8.53
N LEU A 288 11.22 5.11 8.43
CA LEU A 288 10.53 6.31 8.90
C LEU A 288 10.62 6.47 10.42
N GLU A 289 10.38 5.41 11.19
CA GLU A 289 10.50 5.44 12.65
C GLU A 289 11.92 5.79 13.08
N GLN A 290 12.92 5.26 12.42
CA GLN A 290 14.32 5.55 12.72
C GLN A 290 14.64 7.05 12.57
N VAL A 291 14.11 7.71 11.54
CA VAL A 291 14.42 9.13 11.26
C VAL A 291 13.47 10.11 11.93
N ALA A 292 12.25 9.70 12.23
CA ALA A 292 11.19 10.57 12.75
C ALA A 292 10.71 10.20 14.15
N GLY A 293 10.84 8.94 14.57
CA GLY A 293 10.15 8.41 15.75
C GLY A 293 10.40 9.14 17.06
N SER A 294 11.63 9.64 17.26
CA SER A 294 11.97 10.42 18.48
C SER A 294 11.40 11.84 18.50
N ALA A 295 11.12 12.42 17.33
CA ALA A 295 10.61 13.78 17.18
C ALA A 295 9.15 13.81 16.70
N ALA A 296 8.58 12.65 16.36
CA ALA A 296 7.21 12.54 15.89
C ALA A 296 6.22 13.00 16.97
N PRO A 297 5.22 13.83 16.61
CA PRO A 297 4.19 14.23 17.56
C PRO A 297 3.38 13.03 18.04
N GLU A 298 2.81 13.15 19.25
CA GLU A 298 1.92 12.15 19.82
C GLU A 298 0.48 12.69 19.81
N TYR A 299 -0.44 11.90 19.27
CA TYR A 299 -1.86 12.19 19.26
C TYR A 299 -2.63 11.10 20.01
N ALA A 300 -3.77 11.48 20.61
CA ALA A 300 -4.69 10.58 21.26
C ALA A 300 -6.13 10.91 20.83
N GLY A 301 -7.04 9.96 21.01
CA GLY A 301 -8.45 10.13 20.64
C GLY A 301 -8.85 9.26 19.45
N GLU A 302 -10.01 9.54 18.91
CA GLU A 302 -10.52 8.85 17.70
C GLU A 302 -10.05 9.57 16.42
N TRP A 303 -9.82 8.77 15.42
CA TRP A 303 -9.57 9.24 14.05
C TRP A 303 -10.68 8.67 13.17
N THR A 304 -11.74 9.46 13.00
CA THR A 304 -12.91 9.06 12.23
C THR A 304 -12.68 9.21 10.73
N ASP A 305 -13.34 8.34 9.99
CA ASP A 305 -13.35 8.34 8.54
C ASP A 305 -14.44 9.29 8.00
N TRP A 306 -14.06 10.03 6.96
CA TRP A 306 -14.99 10.87 6.22
C TRP A 306 -16.10 10.09 5.52
N TRP A 307 -15.85 8.87 5.11
CA TRP A 307 -16.85 8.01 4.47
C TRP A 307 -17.93 7.53 5.45
N ALA A 308 -17.68 7.69 6.73
CA ALA A 308 -18.69 7.53 7.76
C ALA A 308 -19.83 8.57 7.69
N ASN A 309 -19.70 9.62 6.89
CA ASN A 309 -20.72 10.66 6.73
C ASN A 309 -22.07 10.12 6.23
N GLY A 310 -22.05 9.04 5.43
CA GLY A 310 -23.25 8.39 4.92
C GLY A 310 -24.08 7.64 5.95
N THR A 311 -23.54 7.36 7.15
CA THR A 311 -24.26 6.62 8.21
C THR A 311 -25.49 7.33 8.70
N ALA A 312 -25.49 8.65 8.71
CA ALA A 312 -26.62 9.44 9.16
C ALA A 312 -27.83 9.34 8.21
N SER A 313 -27.65 8.94 6.96
CA SER A 313 -28.73 8.78 5.98
C SER A 313 -29.48 7.45 6.08
N ALA A 314 -28.86 6.42 6.73
CA ALA A 314 -29.46 5.10 6.92
C ALA A 314 -29.18 4.55 8.35
N PRO A 315 -29.55 5.26 9.41
CA PRO A 315 -29.12 4.91 10.79
C PRO A 315 -29.68 3.58 11.30
N ARG A 316 -30.83 3.14 10.80
CA ARG A 316 -31.44 1.85 11.19
C ARG A 316 -30.70 0.69 10.57
N GLU A 317 -30.39 0.77 9.27
CA GLU A 317 -29.69 -0.26 8.51
C GLU A 317 -28.27 -0.43 9.04
N VAL A 318 -27.58 0.67 9.30
CA VAL A 318 -26.24 0.66 9.90
C VAL A 318 -26.28 0.07 11.31
N SER A 319 -27.28 0.40 12.13
CA SER A 319 -27.42 -0.19 13.47
C SER A 319 -27.76 -1.66 13.42
N ALA A 320 -28.50 -2.11 12.42
CA ALA A 320 -28.86 -3.52 12.25
C ALA A 320 -27.71 -4.39 11.71
N SER A 321 -26.71 -3.78 11.07
CA SER A 321 -25.52 -4.47 10.55
C SER A 321 -24.42 -4.67 11.59
N ARG A 322 -24.57 -4.10 12.78
CA ARG A 322 -23.66 -4.23 13.94
C ARG A 322 -24.10 -5.37 14.86
#